data_748c937e535ace2beea7d77853b4c7a2
#
_entry.id   748c937e535ace2beea7d77853b4c7a2
#
_cell.length_a   1.000
_cell.length_b   1.000
_cell.length_c   1.000
_cell.angle_alpha   90.00
_cell.angle_beta   90.00
_cell.angle_gamma   90.00
#
_symmetry.space_group_name_H-M   'P 1'
#
loop_
_entity.id
_entity.type
_entity.pdbx_description
1 polymer ?
#
loop_
_entity_poly.entity_id
_entity_poly.type
_entity_poly.pdbx_seq_one_letter_code
_entity_poly.pdbx_strand_id
1 'polypeptide(L)'
;LDAESLRDSMLLVSGKLNRQMGGPGFRDVSIKPLDGTTYYTPFDKEDSALNRRTVYRFSPRGRRSAILDAFDCPDPSTAAPRRSVTTTPLQALALLNNAFVLRMSEGFAARLVREAGQDIAGQVNLAYALAYGRKPDAEEKKLGASLVSGHGMDALCRVLFNSNEFVVIE
;
A
#
# COMPACT_ATOMS: atom_id res chain seq x y z
N LEU A 1 1.15 -11.94 -2.98
CA LEU A 1 1.21 -10.83 -3.96
C LEU A 1 2.65 -10.42 -4.22
N ASP A 2 2.96 -9.98 -5.43
CA ASP A 2 4.21 -9.27 -5.69
C ASP A 2 4.14 -7.81 -5.18
N ALA A 3 5.30 -7.18 -5.02
CA ALA A 3 5.42 -5.85 -4.45
C ALA A 3 4.58 -4.79 -5.19
N GLU A 4 4.55 -4.87 -6.51
CA GLU A 4 3.80 -3.94 -7.36
C GLU A 4 2.29 -4.12 -7.20
N SER A 5 1.83 -5.37 -7.19
CA SER A 5 0.42 -5.70 -6.97
C SER A 5 -0.02 -5.34 -5.56
N LEU A 6 0.82 -5.55 -4.56
CA LEU A 6 0.54 -5.15 -3.18
C LEU A 6 0.33 -3.63 -3.06
N ARG A 7 1.23 -2.83 -3.66
CA ARG A 7 1.08 -1.37 -3.69
C ARG A 7 -0.20 -0.95 -4.43
N ASP A 8 -0.46 -1.54 -5.59
CA ASP A 8 -1.63 -1.23 -6.40
C ASP A 8 -2.94 -1.63 -5.70
N SER A 9 -2.94 -2.75 -4.95
CA SER A 9 -4.07 -3.17 -4.12
C SER A 9 -4.38 -2.19 -2.99
N MET A 10 -3.36 -1.68 -2.29
CA MET A 10 -3.55 -0.65 -1.27
C MET A 10 -4.15 0.64 -1.86
N LEU A 11 -3.69 1.07 -3.04
CA LEU A 11 -4.27 2.20 -3.75
C LEU A 11 -5.73 1.95 -4.16
N LEU A 12 -6.04 0.74 -4.62
CA LEU A 12 -7.39 0.35 -5.02
C LEU A 12 -8.34 0.35 -3.83
N VAL A 13 -7.95 -0.31 -2.74
CA VAL A 13 -8.76 -0.46 -1.53
C VAL A 13 -8.98 0.88 -0.84
N SER A 14 -7.96 1.73 -0.79
CA SER A 14 -8.08 3.10 -0.26
C SER A 14 -8.90 4.06 -1.15
N GLY A 15 -9.26 3.63 -2.37
CA GLY A 15 -9.96 4.47 -3.34
C GLY A 15 -9.10 5.57 -3.97
N LYS A 16 -7.78 5.48 -3.82
CA LYS A 16 -6.82 6.47 -4.32
C LYS A 16 -6.21 6.09 -5.68
N LEU A 17 -6.47 4.89 -6.20
CA LEU A 17 -5.87 4.42 -7.46
C LEU A 17 -6.29 5.29 -8.65
N ASN A 18 -5.31 5.92 -9.27
CA ASN A 18 -5.47 6.57 -10.57
C ASN A 18 -5.35 5.50 -11.67
N ARG A 19 -6.46 5.25 -12.35
CA ARG A 19 -6.57 4.21 -13.40
C ARG A 19 -6.13 4.68 -14.79
N GLN A 20 -5.55 5.87 -14.91
CA GLN A 20 -5.07 6.38 -16.20
C GLN A 20 -4.05 5.39 -16.81
N MET A 21 -4.32 4.94 -18.02
CA MET A 21 -3.47 4.06 -18.80
C MET A 21 -2.65 4.87 -19.82
N GLY A 22 -1.45 4.34 -20.14
CA GLY A 22 -0.58 4.96 -21.14
C GLY A 22 0.07 6.27 -20.71
N GLY A 23 0.75 6.93 -21.63
CA GLY A 23 1.47 8.18 -21.37
C GLY A 23 2.76 8.02 -20.56
N PRO A 24 3.42 9.13 -20.20
CA PRO A 24 4.68 9.10 -19.45
C PRO A 24 4.50 8.53 -18.06
N GLY A 25 5.53 7.86 -17.54
CA GLY A 25 5.56 7.36 -16.17
C GLY A 25 5.60 8.47 -15.13
N PHE A 26 5.26 8.14 -13.88
CA PHE A 26 5.38 9.07 -12.76
C PHE A 26 6.68 8.88 -11.99
N ARG A 27 7.10 9.92 -11.26
CA ARG A 27 8.32 9.93 -10.43
C ARG A 27 7.96 10.30 -9.00
N ASP A 28 8.31 9.42 -8.07
CA ASP A 28 8.23 9.62 -6.62
C ASP A 28 9.62 9.88 -6.01
N VAL A 29 10.54 10.35 -6.85
CA VAL A 29 11.89 10.75 -6.48
C VAL A 29 12.23 12.10 -7.10
N SER A 30 12.87 12.97 -6.33
CA SER A 30 13.56 14.14 -6.86
C SER A 30 14.94 13.74 -7.38
N ILE A 31 15.35 14.33 -8.49
CA ILE A 31 16.60 14.01 -9.17
C ILE A 31 17.51 15.25 -9.08
N LYS A 32 18.69 15.08 -8.46
CA LYS A 32 19.65 16.15 -8.31
C LYS A 32 21.02 15.68 -8.82
N PRO A 33 21.50 16.21 -9.96
CA PRO A 33 22.87 15.98 -10.39
C PRO A 33 23.82 16.82 -9.52
N LEU A 34 24.89 16.21 -9.04
CA LEU A 34 25.94 16.87 -8.27
C LEU A 34 27.25 16.13 -8.51
N ASP A 35 28.32 16.88 -8.88
CA ASP A 35 29.69 16.37 -9.06
C ASP A 35 29.78 15.11 -9.94
N GLY A 36 29.07 15.10 -11.08
CA GLY A 36 29.02 13.95 -12.00
C GLY A 36 28.20 12.77 -11.54
N THR A 37 27.61 12.83 -10.34
CA THR A 37 26.76 11.79 -9.77
C THR A 37 25.30 12.25 -9.73
N THR A 38 24.37 11.34 -9.99
CA THR A 38 22.93 11.62 -9.88
C THR A 38 22.38 11.09 -8.57
N TYR A 39 21.86 11.97 -7.74
CA TYR A 39 21.23 11.65 -6.48
C TYR A 39 19.70 11.58 -6.64
N TYR A 40 19.12 10.53 -6.06
CA TYR A 40 17.68 10.29 -6.07
C TYR A 40 17.17 10.36 -4.63
N THR A 41 16.35 11.35 -4.31
CA THR A 41 15.74 11.49 -2.99
C THR A 41 14.25 11.15 -3.08
N PRO A 42 13.81 10.03 -2.47
CA PRO A 42 12.39 9.68 -2.44
C PRO A 42 11.58 10.73 -1.70
N PHE A 43 10.36 10.93 -2.16
CA PHE A 43 9.35 11.67 -1.43
C PHE A 43 8.02 10.92 -1.49
N ASP A 44 7.20 11.09 -0.46
CA ASP A 44 5.81 10.66 -0.44
C ASP A 44 4.94 11.89 -0.21
N LYS A 45 4.01 12.13 -1.10
CA LYS A 45 3.03 13.22 -1.00
C LYS A 45 1.69 12.78 -1.56
N GLU A 46 0.63 13.42 -1.13
CA GLU A 46 -0.69 13.21 -1.69
C GLU A 46 -0.78 13.92 -3.05
N ASP A 47 -0.70 13.11 -4.12
CA ASP A 47 -0.80 13.55 -5.49
C ASP A 47 -1.36 12.40 -6.33
N SER A 48 -2.50 12.63 -6.99
CA SER A 48 -3.13 11.61 -7.83
C SER A 48 -2.26 11.14 -8.99
N ALA A 49 -1.32 11.95 -9.45
CA ALA A 49 -0.36 11.57 -10.48
C ALA A 49 0.62 10.50 -9.98
N LEU A 50 0.93 10.47 -8.68
CA LEU A 50 1.78 9.47 -8.04
C LEU A 50 1.02 8.18 -7.68
N ASN A 51 -0.30 8.23 -7.68
CA ASN A 51 -1.17 7.12 -7.31
C ASN A 51 -1.57 6.23 -8.51
N ARG A 52 -0.85 6.32 -9.63
CA ARG A 52 -1.01 5.42 -10.77
C ARG A 52 -0.50 4.02 -10.44
N ARG A 53 -0.90 3.03 -11.25
CA ARG A 53 -0.39 1.66 -11.14
C ARG A 53 1.14 1.66 -11.17
N THR A 54 1.74 0.77 -10.38
CA THR A 54 3.19 0.69 -10.18
C THR A 54 3.96 0.41 -11.46
N VAL A 55 3.34 -0.22 -12.47
CA VAL A 55 3.94 -0.43 -13.80
C VAL A 55 4.35 0.89 -14.49
N TYR A 56 3.74 2.01 -14.12
CA TYR A 56 4.09 3.34 -14.64
C TYR A 56 5.11 4.09 -13.78
N ARG A 57 5.58 3.48 -12.69
CA ARG A 57 6.55 4.09 -11.80
C ARG A 57 7.94 4.14 -12.43
N PHE A 58 8.58 5.30 -12.41
CA PHE A 58 9.99 5.42 -12.73
C PHE A 58 10.85 4.69 -11.68
N SER A 59 11.66 3.74 -12.13
CA SER A 59 12.54 2.94 -11.27
C SER A 59 14.01 3.21 -11.61
N PRO A 60 14.68 4.15 -10.91
CA PRO A 60 16.08 4.46 -11.16
C PRO A 60 16.98 3.33 -10.66
N ARG A 61 18.04 3.01 -11.40
CA ARG A 61 19.01 1.96 -11.03
C ARG A 61 19.76 2.28 -9.72
N GLY A 62 19.97 3.56 -9.41
CA GLY A 62 20.69 3.99 -8.21
C GLY A 62 19.86 4.14 -6.96
N ARG A 63 18.54 3.89 -6.99
CA ARG A 63 17.67 4.04 -5.82
C ARG A 63 16.46 3.11 -5.86
N ARG A 64 16.34 2.29 -4.83
CA ARG A 64 15.20 1.41 -4.63
C ARG A 64 14.08 2.10 -3.85
N SER A 65 12.84 1.62 -4.04
CA SER A 65 11.70 2.01 -3.21
C SER A 65 11.68 1.15 -1.95
N ALA A 66 11.61 1.77 -0.77
CA ALA A 66 11.65 1.04 0.49
C ALA A 66 10.55 -0.03 0.62
N ILE A 67 9.33 0.29 0.18
CA ILE A 67 8.23 -0.68 0.26
C ILE A 67 8.36 -1.77 -0.82
N LEU A 68 8.72 -1.42 -2.05
CA LEU A 68 8.87 -2.42 -3.11
C LEU A 68 10.06 -3.35 -2.84
N ASP A 69 11.17 -2.80 -2.32
CA ASP A 69 12.35 -3.58 -1.96
C ASP A 69 12.09 -4.56 -0.80
N ALA A 70 11.31 -4.15 0.21
CA ALA A 70 10.90 -5.01 1.30
C ALA A 70 10.08 -6.23 0.81
N PHE A 71 9.37 -6.11 -0.30
CA PHE A 71 8.55 -7.17 -0.91
C PHE A 71 9.18 -7.77 -2.17
N ASP A 72 10.50 -7.94 -2.18
CA ASP A 72 11.26 -8.68 -3.19
C ASP A 72 11.11 -8.14 -4.63
N CYS A 73 10.82 -6.84 -4.80
CA CYS A 73 10.84 -6.24 -6.14
C CYS A 73 12.25 -6.38 -6.74
N PRO A 74 12.40 -6.90 -7.97
CA PRO A 74 13.69 -7.06 -8.58
C PRO A 74 14.48 -5.76 -8.68
N ASP A 75 15.79 -5.84 -8.48
CA ASP A 75 16.69 -4.72 -8.67
C ASP A 75 16.75 -4.32 -10.16
N PRO A 76 16.41 -3.07 -10.52
CA PRO A 76 16.43 -2.64 -11.92
C PRO A 76 17.84 -2.55 -12.54
N SER A 77 18.88 -2.70 -11.73
CA SER A 77 20.28 -2.72 -12.22
C SER A 77 20.78 -4.08 -12.67
N THR A 78 20.07 -5.15 -12.33
CA THR A 78 20.48 -6.53 -12.62
C THR A 78 19.37 -7.32 -13.29
N ALA A 79 19.74 -8.27 -14.15
CA ALA A 79 18.78 -9.23 -14.70
C ALA A 79 18.38 -10.24 -13.62
N ALA A 80 17.09 -10.36 -13.35
CA ALA A 80 16.55 -11.35 -12.44
C ALA A 80 15.81 -12.44 -13.23
N PRO A 81 16.35 -13.65 -13.36
CA PRO A 81 15.73 -14.74 -14.11
C PRO A 81 14.47 -15.26 -13.42
N ARG A 82 14.35 -15.05 -12.11
CA ARG A 82 13.19 -15.42 -11.29
C ARG A 82 13.01 -14.39 -10.17
N ARG A 83 11.77 -14.08 -9.84
CA ARG A 83 11.45 -13.27 -8.64
C ARG A 83 11.67 -14.10 -7.38
N SER A 84 12.30 -13.50 -6.39
CA SER A 84 12.31 -14.03 -5.04
C SER A 84 10.90 -13.90 -4.43
N VAL A 85 10.57 -14.81 -3.53
CA VAL A 85 9.37 -14.73 -2.69
C VAL A 85 9.81 -15.08 -1.28
N THR A 86 9.84 -14.09 -0.41
CA THR A 86 10.24 -14.27 0.99
C THR A 86 9.10 -13.85 1.92
N THR A 87 9.13 -14.36 3.16
CA THR A 87 8.28 -13.88 4.25
C THR A 87 9.19 -13.51 5.40
N THR A 88 9.29 -12.23 5.69
CA THR A 88 10.24 -11.70 6.65
C THR A 88 9.59 -10.76 7.65
N PRO A 89 10.11 -10.65 8.89
CA PRO A 89 9.67 -9.64 9.86
C PRO A 89 9.81 -8.21 9.33
N LEU A 90 10.75 -7.97 8.42
CA LEU A 90 10.97 -6.65 7.81
C LEU A 90 9.78 -6.23 6.94
N GLN A 91 9.11 -7.17 6.27
CA GLN A 91 7.89 -6.90 5.51
C GLN A 91 6.76 -6.42 6.43
N ALA A 92 6.54 -7.09 7.56
CA ALA A 92 5.54 -6.66 8.55
C ALA A 92 5.86 -5.27 9.12
N LEU A 93 7.13 -4.99 9.43
CA LEU A 93 7.58 -3.68 9.90
C LEU A 93 7.39 -2.60 8.82
N ALA A 94 7.62 -2.92 7.55
CA ALA A 94 7.38 -2.00 6.45
C ALA A 94 5.89 -1.66 6.33
N LEU A 95 4.99 -2.64 6.42
CA LEU A 95 3.54 -2.41 6.40
C LEU A 95 3.04 -1.60 7.61
N LEU A 96 3.70 -1.71 8.75
CA LEU A 96 3.32 -0.95 9.94
C LEU A 96 3.81 0.50 9.92
N ASN A 97 4.97 0.79 9.31
CA ASN A 97 5.67 2.07 9.52
C ASN A 97 5.94 2.86 8.24
N ASN A 98 5.72 2.29 7.05
CA ASN A 98 5.99 3.01 5.81
C ASN A 98 4.99 4.15 5.60
N ALA A 99 5.47 5.35 5.29
CA ALA A 99 4.66 6.55 5.11
C ALA A 99 3.54 6.36 4.06
N PHE A 100 3.85 5.67 2.96
CA PHE A 100 2.85 5.35 1.93
C PHE A 100 1.72 4.48 2.51
N VAL A 101 2.04 3.44 3.30
CA VAL A 101 1.03 2.55 3.91
C VAL A 101 0.17 3.31 4.90
N LEU A 102 0.75 4.16 5.74
CA LEU A 102 0.02 5.00 6.69
C LEU A 102 -0.96 5.91 5.95
N ARG A 103 -0.51 6.61 4.92
CA ARG A 103 -1.37 7.46 4.08
C ARG A 103 -2.48 6.67 3.36
N MET A 104 -2.22 5.43 2.93
CA MET A 104 -3.25 4.57 2.36
C MET A 104 -4.26 4.09 3.40
N SER A 105 -3.82 3.84 4.64
CA SER A 105 -4.72 3.49 5.75
C SER A 105 -5.67 4.63 6.10
N GLU A 106 -5.17 5.87 6.16
CA GLU A 106 -5.99 7.08 6.34
C GLU A 106 -6.99 7.26 5.18
N GLY A 107 -6.53 7.08 3.94
CA GLY A 107 -7.38 7.15 2.75
C GLY A 107 -8.47 6.08 2.76
N PHE A 108 -8.15 4.86 3.20
CA PHE A 108 -9.10 3.77 3.35
C PHE A 108 -10.13 4.07 4.43
N ALA A 109 -9.70 4.53 5.59
CA ALA A 109 -10.60 4.97 6.66
C ALA A 109 -11.58 6.05 6.20
N ALA A 110 -11.09 7.08 5.51
CA ALA A 110 -11.92 8.12 4.94
C ALA A 110 -12.93 7.58 3.90
N ARG A 111 -12.55 6.58 3.11
CA ARG A 111 -13.43 5.88 2.19
C ARG A 111 -14.55 5.15 2.94
N LEU A 112 -14.21 4.41 4.00
CA LEU A 112 -15.20 3.66 4.79
C LEU A 112 -16.24 4.57 5.42
N VAL A 113 -15.81 5.71 5.99
CA VAL A 113 -16.74 6.71 6.54
C VAL A 113 -17.64 7.29 5.45
N ARG A 114 -17.10 7.58 4.28
CA ARG A 114 -17.87 8.12 3.16
C ARG A 114 -18.90 7.13 2.61
N GLU A 115 -18.55 5.84 2.51
CA GLU A 115 -19.38 4.82 1.85
C GLU A 115 -20.35 4.10 2.81
N ALA A 116 -19.97 3.93 4.10
CA ALA A 116 -20.80 3.26 5.11
C ALA A 116 -21.37 4.22 6.19
N GLY A 117 -21.10 5.53 6.10
CA GLY A 117 -21.56 6.52 7.10
C GLY A 117 -20.88 6.34 8.44
N GLN A 118 -21.62 6.66 9.53
CA GLN A 118 -21.09 6.64 10.90
C GLN A 118 -21.30 5.29 11.61
N ASP A 119 -21.90 4.31 10.96
CA ASP A 119 -22.10 2.97 11.53
C ASP A 119 -20.79 2.18 11.54
N ILE A 120 -20.18 2.02 12.71
CA ILE A 120 -18.92 1.27 12.89
C ILE A 120 -19.06 -0.17 12.39
N ALA A 121 -20.18 -0.82 12.64
CA ALA A 121 -20.39 -2.20 12.21
C ALA A 121 -20.46 -2.30 10.68
N GLY A 122 -21.13 -1.35 10.04
CA GLY A 122 -21.15 -1.20 8.57
C GLY A 122 -19.77 -0.91 8.01
N GLN A 123 -19.01 -0.03 8.64
CA GLN A 123 -17.63 0.30 8.23
C GLN A 123 -16.71 -0.93 8.32
N VAL A 124 -16.77 -1.70 9.42
CA VAL A 124 -16.00 -2.95 9.58
C VAL A 124 -16.39 -3.97 8.51
N ASN A 125 -17.68 -4.17 8.25
CA ASN A 125 -18.14 -5.08 7.20
C ASN A 125 -17.60 -4.65 5.81
N LEU A 126 -17.67 -3.38 5.50
CA LEU A 126 -17.17 -2.82 4.24
C LEU A 126 -15.65 -2.95 4.13
N ALA A 127 -14.92 -2.73 5.24
CA ALA A 127 -13.47 -2.86 5.29
C ALA A 127 -13.01 -4.26 4.88
N TYR A 128 -13.60 -5.30 5.47
CA TYR A 128 -13.32 -6.70 5.12
C TYR A 128 -13.72 -7.03 3.67
N ALA A 129 -14.87 -6.56 3.24
CA ALA A 129 -15.31 -6.78 1.86
C ALA A 129 -14.36 -6.16 0.82
N LEU A 130 -13.84 -4.97 1.09
CA LEU A 130 -12.90 -4.29 0.19
C LEU A 130 -11.48 -4.86 0.26
N ALA A 131 -11.00 -5.23 1.45
CA ALA A 131 -9.65 -5.73 1.65
C ALA A 131 -9.51 -7.21 1.27
N TYR A 132 -10.49 -8.04 1.61
CA TYR A 132 -10.40 -9.50 1.52
C TYR A 132 -11.46 -10.13 0.59
N GLY A 133 -12.41 -9.36 0.08
CA GLY A 133 -13.49 -9.88 -0.76
C GLY A 133 -14.53 -10.71 -0.01
N ARG A 134 -14.52 -10.74 1.31
CA ARG A 134 -15.44 -11.51 2.17
C ARG A 134 -16.01 -10.65 3.29
N LYS A 135 -17.03 -11.16 3.97
CA LYS A 135 -17.53 -10.56 5.21
C LYS A 135 -16.70 -11.02 6.41
N PRO A 136 -16.54 -10.19 7.44
CA PRO A 136 -15.93 -10.62 8.70
C PRO A 136 -16.86 -11.61 9.43
N ASP A 137 -16.27 -12.52 10.18
CA ASP A 137 -17.00 -13.37 11.12
C ASP A 137 -17.44 -12.60 12.39
N ALA A 138 -18.08 -13.30 13.35
CA ALA A 138 -18.59 -12.66 14.56
C ALA A 138 -17.47 -12.14 15.49
N GLU A 139 -16.35 -12.85 15.56
CA GLU A 139 -15.19 -12.48 16.37
C GLU A 139 -14.44 -11.31 15.72
N GLU A 140 -14.18 -11.39 14.43
CA GLU A 140 -13.55 -10.32 13.64
C GLU A 140 -14.34 -9.01 13.73
N LYS A 141 -15.68 -9.07 13.67
CA LYS A 141 -16.55 -7.90 13.88
C LYS A 141 -16.37 -7.28 15.24
N LYS A 142 -16.37 -8.11 16.29
CA LYS A 142 -16.23 -7.65 17.68
C LYS A 142 -14.85 -7.02 17.90
N LEU A 143 -13.79 -7.68 17.45
CA LEU A 143 -12.41 -7.20 17.57
C LEU A 143 -12.20 -5.91 16.74
N GLY A 144 -12.71 -5.88 15.51
CA GLY A 144 -12.65 -4.71 14.65
C GLY A 144 -13.36 -3.50 15.25
N ALA A 145 -14.57 -3.67 15.75
CA ALA A 145 -15.33 -2.61 16.43
C ALA A 145 -14.62 -2.10 17.70
N SER A 146 -14.04 -3.00 18.49
CA SER A 146 -13.26 -2.66 19.68
C SER A 146 -12.00 -1.86 19.31
N LEU A 147 -11.29 -2.30 18.28
CA LEU A 147 -10.09 -1.60 17.79
C LEU A 147 -10.42 -0.19 17.31
N VAL A 148 -11.50 -0.06 16.52
CA VAL A 148 -11.96 1.24 16.02
C VAL A 148 -12.35 2.18 17.18
N SER A 149 -13.03 1.68 18.18
CA SER A 149 -13.44 2.48 19.36
C SER A 149 -12.27 2.96 20.21
N GLY A 150 -11.17 2.19 20.27
CA GLY A 150 -9.99 2.52 21.05
C GLY A 150 -8.92 3.31 20.30
N HIS A 151 -8.78 3.08 19.00
CA HIS A 151 -7.61 3.55 18.23
C HIS A 151 -7.95 4.21 16.87
N GLY A 152 -9.23 4.23 16.50
CA GLY A 152 -9.67 4.83 15.23
C GLY A 152 -9.74 3.84 14.06
N MET A 153 -10.42 4.28 13.00
CA MET A 153 -10.64 3.46 11.80
C MET A 153 -9.35 3.24 10.98
N ASP A 154 -8.45 4.20 10.99
CA ASP A 154 -7.13 4.12 10.34
C ASP A 154 -6.26 3.01 10.95
N ALA A 155 -6.35 2.78 12.27
CA ALA A 155 -5.68 1.67 12.94
C ALA A 155 -6.20 0.32 12.44
N LEU A 156 -7.52 0.14 12.30
CA LEU A 156 -8.10 -1.07 11.70
C LEU A 156 -7.60 -1.25 10.26
N CYS A 157 -7.65 -0.21 9.44
CA CYS A 157 -7.18 -0.26 8.05
C CYS A 157 -5.70 -0.69 7.95
N ARG A 158 -4.85 -0.18 8.86
CA ARG A 158 -3.44 -0.56 8.93
C ARG A 158 -3.26 -2.03 9.34
N VAL A 159 -4.05 -2.53 10.28
CA VAL A 159 -4.05 -3.95 10.67
C VAL A 159 -4.46 -4.83 9.49
N LEU A 160 -5.52 -4.46 8.76
CA LEU A 160 -5.96 -5.21 7.58
C LEU A 160 -4.87 -5.28 6.51
N PHE A 161 -4.19 -4.16 6.20
CA PHE A 161 -3.08 -4.14 5.24
C PHE A 161 -1.87 -4.98 5.69
N ASN A 162 -1.68 -5.18 7.00
CA ASN A 162 -0.56 -5.96 7.56
C ASN A 162 -0.91 -7.44 7.81
N SER A 163 -2.09 -7.88 7.44
CA SER A 163 -2.51 -9.27 7.59
C SER A 163 -1.95 -10.16 6.47
N ASN A 164 -1.76 -11.43 6.78
CA ASN A 164 -1.40 -12.43 5.77
C ASN A 164 -2.46 -12.54 4.68
N GLU A 165 -3.74 -12.42 5.02
CA GLU A 165 -4.85 -12.52 4.08
C GLU A 165 -4.84 -11.39 3.02
N PHE A 166 -4.29 -10.22 3.35
CA PHE A 166 -4.09 -9.14 2.37
C PHE A 166 -2.87 -9.35 1.49
N VAL A 167 -1.80 -9.92 2.05
CA VAL A 167 -0.49 -10.02 1.38
C VAL A 167 -0.36 -11.30 0.55
N VAL A 168 -0.97 -12.40 1.01
CA VAL A 168 -0.87 -13.73 0.39
C VAL A 168 -2.21 -14.08 -0.28
N ILE A 169 -2.16 -14.46 -1.54
CA ILE A 169 -3.30 -15.05 -2.27
C ILE A 169 -3.07 -16.56 -2.27
N GLU A 170 -3.99 -17.31 -1.68
CA GLU A 170 -4.06 -18.77 -1.75
C GLU A 170 -4.82 -19.23 -2.98
#